data_a14318140f9ba33f0d76d36ee94a8588
#
_entry.id   a14318140f9ba33f0d76d36ee94a8588
#
_cell.length_a   1.000
_cell.length_b   1.000
_cell.length_c   1.000
_cell.angle_alpha   90.00
_cell.angle_beta   90.00
_cell.angle_gamma   90.00
#
_symmetry.space_group_name_H-M   'P 1'
#
loop_
_entity.id
_entity.type
_entity.pdbx_description
1 polymer ?
#
loop_
_entity_poly.entity_id
_entity_poly.type
_entity_poly.pdbx_seq_one_letter_code
_entity_poly.pdbx_strand_id
1 'polypeptide(L)'
;MESRTVQERRWQSGLSYGGDRHGNVTCSVQDKSEADTKFVLEYSGTGNWAFRNKAHGLYFGGEGEYLHCNGKTASPSEWWTVRLAVHPQVNLRSLNRKRYAHLDEEANEIHVDESIPWGQDALITLEFQDGKYGVKTCNNMYLSRTGELVNQLNKDSLYTLELKSGQHAGMALKDANGKYLTAVGKTGTMQSRASSIGKDEIFTLEDSHPQVYLTAHNGKKVSIKQGVDISANQTELEDTEIFQLEYDSGTKWRFRTAQDKYWSVAAANGIQREGSRRDTAGVFDIEWLEDGCIALKATNGCYVNAAQNGSLYATSKSIDTKEKFELTIINRPLLVLRCEHGFLGLTSSNNAKLQCNRAGYDVFTMEPSPSGKGDYYIKGPNGQFWCVGGDRSVVASSAQPKPFRLILKGQSRFAIRADSGQFLKGEQNGLTEAKVDESAATLWEF
;
A
#
# COMPACT_ATOMS: atom_id res chain seq x y z
N MET A 1 -20.14 -18.79 14.66
CA MET A 1 -20.31 -18.79 13.20
C MET A 1 -18.93 -18.58 12.62
N GLU A 2 -18.33 -19.63 12.07
CA GLU A 2 -17.01 -19.54 11.44
C GLU A 2 -17.12 -18.74 10.14
N SER A 3 -16.34 -17.67 10.00
CA SER A 3 -16.23 -16.90 8.77
C SER A 3 -15.53 -17.77 7.73
N ARG A 4 -16.20 -18.12 6.65
CA ARG A 4 -15.59 -18.80 5.52
C ARG A 4 -14.81 -17.80 4.70
N THR A 5 -13.51 -18.01 4.54
CA THR A 5 -12.63 -17.18 3.73
C THR A 5 -12.34 -17.91 2.43
N VAL A 6 -12.78 -17.36 1.31
CA VAL A 6 -12.30 -17.78 -0.02
C VAL A 6 -11.00 -17.03 -0.29
N GLN A 7 -9.88 -17.73 -0.19
CA GLN A 7 -8.57 -17.19 -0.47
C GLN A 7 -8.34 -17.21 -1.99
N GLU A 8 -8.32 -16.04 -2.64
CA GLU A 8 -7.95 -15.94 -4.05
C GLU A 8 -6.49 -16.41 -4.25
N ARG A 9 -6.33 -17.57 -4.89
CA ARG A 9 -5.05 -17.89 -5.54
C ARG A 9 -4.90 -16.94 -6.74
N ARG A 10 -3.74 -16.30 -6.87
CA ARG A 10 -3.36 -15.45 -8.00
C ARG A 10 -3.87 -16.01 -9.31
N TRP A 11 -4.68 -15.22 -10.01
CA TRP A 11 -5.19 -15.50 -11.35
C TRP A 11 -4.04 -15.51 -12.37
N GLN A 12 -3.37 -16.64 -12.55
CA GLN A 12 -2.39 -16.82 -13.62
C GLN A 12 -3.00 -17.38 -14.91
N SER A 13 -4.27 -17.80 -14.90
CA SER A 13 -4.85 -18.58 -16.00
C SER A 13 -5.84 -17.80 -16.88
N GLY A 14 -6.25 -16.58 -16.54
CA GLY A 14 -7.27 -15.85 -17.30
C GLY A 14 -8.66 -16.50 -17.32
N LEU A 15 -8.91 -17.53 -16.52
CA LEU A 15 -10.18 -18.23 -16.41
C LEU A 15 -11.13 -17.49 -15.45
N SER A 16 -12.44 -17.51 -15.77
CA SER A 16 -13.49 -16.92 -14.96
C SER A 16 -14.36 -18.00 -14.32
N TYR A 17 -14.89 -17.72 -13.12
CA TYR A 17 -15.91 -18.55 -12.50
C TYR A 17 -17.26 -18.29 -13.17
N GLY A 18 -17.98 -19.35 -13.50
CA GLY A 18 -19.34 -19.30 -13.99
C GLY A 18 -20.25 -20.25 -13.23
N GLY A 19 -21.50 -19.87 -13.05
CA GLY A 19 -22.55 -20.73 -12.52
C GLY A 19 -23.48 -21.17 -13.65
N ASP A 20 -23.50 -22.44 -13.98
CA ASP A 20 -24.36 -22.99 -15.03
C ASP A 20 -25.82 -23.12 -14.58
N ARG A 21 -26.73 -23.44 -15.51
CA ARG A 21 -28.16 -23.65 -15.26
C ARG A 21 -28.47 -24.81 -14.30
N HIS A 22 -27.52 -25.68 -14.04
CA HIS A 22 -27.64 -26.84 -13.13
C HIS A 22 -27.11 -26.53 -11.73
N GLY A 23 -26.61 -25.32 -11.52
CA GLY A 23 -26.08 -24.88 -10.23
C GLY A 23 -24.62 -25.27 -9.98
N ASN A 24 -23.91 -25.79 -10.97
CA ASN A 24 -22.50 -26.07 -10.82
C ASN A 24 -21.66 -24.80 -10.97
N VAL A 25 -20.62 -24.69 -10.18
CA VAL A 25 -19.63 -23.60 -10.29
C VAL A 25 -18.35 -24.17 -10.90
N THR A 26 -17.94 -23.60 -12.02
CA THR A 26 -16.71 -24.00 -12.72
C THR A 26 -15.78 -22.80 -12.89
N CYS A 27 -14.47 -23.08 -12.95
CA CYS A 27 -13.44 -22.08 -13.27
C CYS A 27 -12.79 -22.48 -14.61
N SER A 28 -13.60 -22.51 -15.68
CA SER A 28 -13.18 -23.01 -17.01
C SER A 28 -13.47 -22.02 -18.14
N VAL A 29 -14.15 -20.92 -17.85
CA VAL A 29 -14.60 -19.97 -18.86
C VAL A 29 -13.47 -19.00 -19.20
N GLN A 30 -13.05 -18.99 -20.47
CA GLN A 30 -11.99 -18.10 -20.98
C GLN A 30 -12.53 -16.73 -21.39
N ASP A 31 -13.77 -16.67 -21.87
CA ASP A 31 -14.41 -15.41 -22.29
C ASP A 31 -15.21 -14.79 -21.14
N LYS A 32 -14.68 -13.69 -20.59
CA LYS A 32 -15.35 -12.88 -19.56
C LYS A 32 -16.67 -12.26 -20.02
N SER A 33 -16.99 -12.25 -21.32
CA SER A 33 -18.24 -11.73 -21.86
C SER A 33 -19.40 -12.71 -21.72
N GLU A 34 -19.15 -13.99 -21.46
CA GLU A 34 -20.20 -15.01 -21.28
C GLU A 34 -21.15 -14.63 -20.14
N ALA A 35 -22.44 -14.88 -20.38
CA ALA A 35 -23.49 -14.49 -19.44
C ALA A 35 -23.36 -15.18 -18.08
N ASP A 36 -22.89 -16.42 -18.08
CA ASP A 36 -22.73 -17.26 -16.89
C ASP A 36 -21.64 -16.74 -15.93
N THR A 37 -20.73 -15.88 -16.42
CA THR A 37 -19.69 -15.26 -15.62
C THR A 37 -20.09 -13.93 -14.98
N LYS A 38 -21.32 -13.46 -15.28
CA LYS A 38 -21.79 -12.15 -14.80
C LYS A 38 -22.74 -12.30 -13.62
N PHE A 39 -22.43 -11.56 -12.57
CA PHE A 39 -23.23 -11.54 -11.35
C PHE A 39 -23.75 -10.13 -11.06
N VAL A 40 -24.96 -10.07 -10.52
CA VAL A 40 -25.52 -8.89 -9.87
C VAL A 40 -25.12 -8.95 -8.40
N LEU A 41 -24.55 -7.86 -7.88
CA LEU A 41 -24.15 -7.75 -6.48
C LEU A 41 -25.31 -7.21 -5.66
N GLU A 42 -25.57 -7.86 -4.54
CA GLU A 42 -26.54 -7.44 -3.54
C GLU A 42 -25.81 -7.29 -2.19
N TYR A 43 -26.17 -6.28 -1.42
CA TYR A 43 -25.47 -5.92 -0.18
C TYR A 43 -26.43 -6.05 1.00
N SER A 44 -25.96 -6.71 2.07
CA SER A 44 -26.69 -6.74 3.34
C SER A 44 -26.43 -5.46 4.14
N GLY A 45 -27.32 -5.13 5.07
CA GLY A 45 -27.09 -4.07 6.04
C GLY A 45 -25.92 -4.34 7.01
N THR A 46 -25.41 -5.58 7.06
CA THR A 46 -24.28 -6.02 7.89
C THR A 46 -22.94 -6.03 7.15
N GLY A 47 -22.89 -5.66 5.86
CA GLY A 47 -21.68 -5.61 5.05
C GLY A 47 -21.36 -6.90 4.30
N ASN A 48 -22.23 -7.90 4.31
CA ASN A 48 -22.09 -9.10 3.49
C ASN A 48 -22.62 -8.88 2.08
N TRP A 49 -22.08 -9.63 1.14
CA TRP A 49 -22.42 -9.55 -0.28
C TRP A 49 -23.06 -10.86 -0.74
N ALA A 50 -24.07 -10.76 -1.61
CA ALA A 50 -24.59 -11.89 -2.35
C ALA A 50 -24.37 -11.69 -3.84
N PHE A 51 -24.06 -12.77 -4.53
CA PHE A 51 -23.77 -12.78 -5.96
C PHE A 51 -24.86 -13.56 -6.68
N ARG A 52 -25.74 -12.85 -7.39
CA ARG A 52 -26.80 -13.47 -8.17
C ARG A 52 -26.40 -13.55 -9.64
N ASN A 53 -26.28 -14.78 -10.18
CA ASN A 53 -25.96 -14.98 -11.58
C ASN A 53 -26.96 -14.26 -12.48
N LYS A 54 -26.46 -13.46 -13.43
CA LYS A 54 -27.30 -12.61 -14.26
C LYS A 54 -28.11 -13.41 -15.28
N ALA A 55 -27.59 -14.52 -15.79
CA ALA A 55 -28.26 -15.34 -16.81
C ALA A 55 -29.40 -16.20 -16.22
N HIS A 56 -29.17 -16.77 -15.03
CA HIS A 56 -30.08 -17.77 -14.46
C HIS A 56 -30.84 -17.27 -13.24
N GLY A 57 -30.47 -16.11 -12.68
CA GLY A 57 -31.10 -15.54 -11.49
C GLY A 57 -30.82 -16.29 -10.19
N LEU A 58 -29.90 -17.25 -10.20
CA LEU A 58 -29.55 -18.08 -9.06
C LEU A 58 -28.38 -17.46 -8.27
N TYR A 59 -28.37 -17.70 -6.95
CA TYR A 59 -27.33 -17.15 -6.08
C TYR A 59 -26.16 -18.12 -5.93
N PHE A 60 -24.95 -17.52 -5.93
CA PHE A 60 -23.70 -18.20 -5.64
C PHE A 60 -23.56 -18.41 -4.14
N GLY A 61 -23.34 -19.62 -3.74
CA GLY A 61 -23.24 -20.00 -2.33
C GLY A 61 -22.19 -21.07 -2.06
N GLY A 62 -22.03 -21.42 -0.81
CA GLY A 62 -21.11 -22.45 -0.37
C GLY A 62 -21.65 -23.26 0.81
N GLU A 63 -21.49 -24.57 0.72
CA GLU A 63 -21.83 -25.51 1.79
C GLU A 63 -20.66 -26.49 2.01
N GLY A 64 -20.13 -26.53 3.23
CA GLY A 64 -18.91 -27.28 3.51
C GLY A 64 -17.73 -26.76 2.69
N GLU A 65 -17.14 -27.64 1.87
CA GLU A 65 -16.04 -27.32 0.96
C GLU A 65 -16.48 -27.07 -0.49
N TYR A 66 -17.78 -27.14 -0.75
CA TYR A 66 -18.35 -27.06 -2.10
C TYR A 66 -18.96 -25.69 -2.38
N LEU A 67 -18.73 -25.22 -3.60
CA LEU A 67 -19.37 -24.01 -4.14
C LEU A 67 -20.54 -24.43 -5.04
N HIS A 68 -21.62 -23.67 -4.98
CA HIS A 68 -22.80 -23.89 -5.81
C HIS A 68 -23.39 -22.56 -6.29
N CYS A 69 -24.22 -22.61 -7.33
CA CYS A 69 -24.97 -21.47 -7.84
C CYS A 69 -26.43 -21.89 -8.11
N ASN A 70 -27.12 -22.37 -7.07
CA ASN A 70 -28.49 -22.92 -7.15
C ASN A 70 -29.47 -22.29 -6.16
N GLY A 71 -29.02 -21.36 -5.33
CA GLY A 71 -29.87 -20.63 -4.39
C GLY A 71 -30.91 -19.78 -5.11
N LYS A 72 -32.19 -19.93 -4.78
CA LYS A 72 -33.29 -19.08 -5.32
C LYS A 72 -33.39 -17.75 -4.59
N THR A 73 -32.90 -17.67 -3.37
CA THR A 73 -32.88 -16.49 -2.51
C THR A 73 -31.53 -16.45 -1.79
N ALA A 74 -31.09 -15.26 -1.43
CA ALA A 74 -29.89 -15.12 -0.59
C ALA A 74 -30.20 -15.55 0.84
N SER A 75 -29.73 -16.73 1.24
CA SER A 75 -29.77 -17.31 2.58
C SER A 75 -28.38 -17.27 3.22
N PRO A 76 -28.17 -17.73 4.46
CA PRO A 76 -26.86 -17.67 5.10
C PRO A 76 -25.70 -18.33 4.31
N SER A 77 -26.00 -19.33 3.45
CA SER A 77 -24.99 -19.98 2.57
C SER A 77 -24.61 -19.13 1.37
N GLU A 78 -25.41 -18.16 0.97
CA GLU A 78 -25.21 -17.26 -0.17
C GLU A 78 -24.68 -15.88 0.25
N TRP A 79 -24.64 -15.58 1.54
CA TRP A 79 -24.05 -14.34 2.05
C TRP A 79 -22.55 -14.51 2.34
N TRP A 80 -21.74 -13.71 1.66
CA TRP A 80 -20.28 -13.75 1.71
C TRP A 80 -19.70 -12.53 2.41
N THR A 81 -18.72 -12.76 3.26
CA THR A 81 -17.85 -11.68 3.76
C THR A 81 -16.76 -11.44 2.72
N VAL A 82 -16.87 -10.35 1.97
CA VAL A 82 -15.94 -10.02 0.89
C VAL A 82 -14.89 -9.04 1.39
N ARG A 83 -13.63 -9.35 1.10
CA ARG A 83 -12.48 -8.46 1.35
C ARG A 83 -11.92 -7.99 0.03
N LEU A 84 -11.49 -6.72 -0.01
CA LEU A 84 -10.76 -6.19 -1.16
C LEU A 84 -9.46 -6.97 -1.36
N ALA A 85 -9.19 -7.36 -2.61
CA ALA A 85 -7.96 -8.05 -2.99
C ALA A 85 -6.75 -7.09 -3.10
N VAL A 86 -7.01 -5.80 -3.27
CA VAL A 86 -5.96 -4.76 -3.29
C VAL A 86 -5.30 -4.63 -1.93
N HIS A 87 -4.07 -4.11 -1.93
CA HIS A 87 -3.42 -3.77 -0.66
C HIS A 87 -4.26 -2.73 0.09
N PRO A 88 -4.44 -2.84 1.43
CA PRO A 88 -5.33 -1.93 2.17
C PRO A 88 -4.80 -0.51 2.29
N GLN A 89 -3.50 -0.29 2.07
CA GLN A 89 -2.88 1.04 2.04
C GLN A 89 -2.85 1.56 0.59
N VAL A 90 -3.62 2.61 0.34
CA VAL A 90 -3.95 3.09 -1.01
C VAL A 90 -3.95 4.60 -1.08
N ASN A 91 -3.91 5.12 -2.30
CA ASN A 91 -4.33 6.49 -2.58
C ASN A 91 -5.80 6.48 -3.01
N LEU A 92 -6.64 7.21 -2.29
CA LEU A 92 -8.07 7.31 -2.55
C LEU A 92 -8.34 8.51 -3.46
N ARG A 93 -8.94 8.28 -4.63
CA ARG A 93 -9.20 9.34 -5.62
C ARG A 93 -10.67 9.51 -5.89
N SER A 94 -11.18 10.73 -5.81
CA SER A 94 -12.54 11.04 -6.25
C SER A 94 -12.66 10.99 -7.77
N LEU A 95 -13.63 10.24 -8.26
CA LEU A 95 -13.88 10.10 -9.70
C LEU A 95 -14.28 11.43 -10.36
N ASN A 96 -15.16 12.20 -9.71
CA ASN A 96 -15.66 13.47 -10.24
C ASN A 96 -14.65 14.59 -10.13
N ARG A 97 -14.05 14.77 -8.96
CA ARG A 97 -13.06 15.83 -8.72
C ARG A 97 -11.73 15.58 -9.40
N LYS A 98 -11.39 14.30 -9.69
CA LYS A 98 -10.08 13.88 -10.17
C LYS A 98 -8.94 14.32 -9.24
N ARG A 99 -9.24 14.33 -7.94
CA ARG A 99 -8.36 14.74 -6.85
C ARG A 99 -8.23 13.61 -5.85
N TYR A 100 -7.12 13.62 -5.13
CA TYR A 100 -6.79 12.62 -4.12
C TYR A 100 -7.18 13.08 -2.74
N ALA A 101 -7.58 12.13 -1.92
CA ALA A 101 -7.82 12.32 -0.51
C ALA A 101 -6.50 12.45 0.25
N HIS A 102 -6.44 13.36 1.19
CA HIS A 102 -5.32 13.56 2.10
C HIS A 102 -5.82 14.05 3.46
N LEU A 103 -5.01 13.84 4.48
CA LEU A 103 -5.24 14.41 5.80
C LEU A 103 -4.88 15.90 5.77
N ASP A 104 -5.81 16.76 6.18
CA ASP A 104 -5.52 18.13 6.59
C ASP A 104 -5.36 18.13 8.12
N GLU A 105 -4.11 18.24 8.60
CA GLU A 105 -3.82 18.17 10.03
C GLU A 105 -4.36 19.39 10.80
N GLU A 106 -4.40 20.58 10.17
CA GLU A 106 -4.90 21.80 10.82
C GLU A 106 -6.41 21.74 11.01
N ALA A 107 -7.13 21.29 9.99
CA ALA A 107 -8.58 21.11 10.07
C ALA A 107 -8.98 19.83 10.81
N ASN A 108 -8.08 18.85 10.96
CA ASN A 108 -8.35 17.51 11.46
C ASN A 108 -9.45 16.81 10.66
N GLU A 109 -9.37 16.90 9.34
CA GLU A 109 -10.32 16.39 8.36
C GLU A 109 -9.62 15.66 7.22
N ILE A 110 -10.36 14.92 6.41
CA ILE A 110 -9.88 14.43 5.12
C ILE A 110 -10.41 15.35 4.03
N HIS A 111 -9.51 15.98 3.27
CA HIS A 111 -9.83 16.78 2.09
C HIS A 111 -9.56 15.99 0.81
N VAL A 112 -10.25 16.35 -0.30
CA VAL A 112 -10.13 15.71 -1.62
C VAL A 112 -9.85 16.80 -2.67
N ASP A 113 -8.71 17.45 -2.59
CA ASP A 113 -8.31 18.57 -3.45
C ASP A 113 -6.86 18.46 -3.98
N GLU A 114 -6.08 17.47 -3.53
CA GLU A 114 -4.73 17.24 -4.04
C GLU A 114 -4.73 16.72 -5.49
N SER A 115 -3.86 17.28 -6.33
CA SER A 115 -3.73 16.88 -7.73
C SER A 115 -2.91 15.61 -7.93
N ILE A 116 -1.99 15.32 -7.01
CA ILE A 116 -1.17 14.11 -6.94
C ILE A 116 -1.13 13.63 -5.49
N PRO A 117 -1.02 12.31 -5.24
CA PRO A 117 -0.91 11.78 -3.90
C PRO A 117 0.52 11.95 -3.40
N TRP A 118 0.81 13.00 -2.64
CA TRP A 118 2.14 13.35 -2.19
C TRP A 118 2.23 13.40 -0.67
N GLY A 119 3.38 12.98 -0.12
CA GLY A 119 3.62 12.95 1.31
C GLY A 119 2.91 11.78 2.02
N GLN A 120 3.04 11.76 3.34
CA GLN A 120 2.39 10.77 4.19
C GLN A 120 0.87 10.99 4.27
N ASP A 121 0.42 12.23 4.13
CA ASP A 121 -0.96 12.64 4.35
C ASP A 121 -1.91 12.05 3.30
N ALA A 122 -1.39 11.73 2.10
CA ALA A 122 -2.15 11.07 1.04
C ALA A 122 -2.33 9.57 1.24
N LEU A 123 -1.71 8.98 2.28
CA LEU A 123 -1.86 7.55 2.58
C LEU A 123 -3.16 7.30 3.34
N ILE A 124 -4.06 6.54 2.71
CA ILE A 124 -5.30 6.04 3.33
C ILE A 124 -5.16 4.55 3.56
N THR A 125 -5.50 4.10 4.77
CA THR A 125 -5.58 2.68 5.11
C THR A 125 -7.04 2.29 5.28
N LEU A 126 -7.51 1.33 4.47
CA LEU A 126 -8.87 0.78 4.57
C LEU A 126 -8.86 -0.38 5.55
N GLU A 127 -9.22 -0.15 6.80
CA GLU A 127 -9.22 -1.16 7.85
C GLU A 127 -10.53 -1.95 7.85
N PHE A 128 -10.41 -3.28 7.64
CA PHE A 128 -11.56 -4.17 7.56
C PHE A 128 -11.98 -4.70 8.93
N GLN A 129 -13.25 -4.51 9.28
CA GLN A 129 -13.85 -5.06 10.48
C GLN A 129 -15.28 -5.54 10.21
N ASP A 130 -15.55 -6.82 10.43
CA ASP A 130 -16.89 -7.43 10.38
C ASP A 130 -17.71 -7.09 9.13
N GLY A 131 -17.10 -7.20 7.95
CA GLY A 131 -17.76 -6.91 6.67
C GLY A 131 -17.77 -5.43 6.27
N LYS A 132 -17.23 -4.55 7.08
CA LYS A 132 -17.19 -3.10 6.87
C LYS A 132 -15.76 -2.58 6.86
N TYR A 133 -15.60 -1.35 6.44
CA TYR A 133 -14.30 -0.68 6.32
C TYR A 133 -14.28 0.62 7.12
N GLY A 134 -13.23 0.80 7.91
CA GLY A 134 -12.82 2.09 8.43
C GLY A 134 -11.86 2.78 7.46
N VAL A 135 -12.01 4.07 7.29
CA VAL A 135 -11.07 4.90 6.50
C VAL A 135 -10.10 5.54 7.49
N LYS A 136 -8.86 5.08 7.49
CA LYS A 136 -7.82 5.49 8.44
C LYS A 136 -6.80 6.39 7.76
N THR A 137 -6.44 7.48 8.40
CA THR A 137 -5.40 8.44 8.00
C THR A 137 -4.02 8.06 8.53
N CYS A 138 -2.97 8.69 8.01
CA CYS A 138 -1.57 8.45 8.39
C CYS A 138 -1.27 8.69 9.87
N ASN A 139 -2.01 9.57 10.54
CA ASN A 139 -1.91 9.83 11.99
C ASN A 139 -2.70 8.84 12.86
N ASN A 140 -3.11 7.69 12.28
CA ASN A 140 -3.81 6.59 12.96
C ASN A 140 -5.23 6.93 13.44
N MET A 141 -5.89 7.95 12.85
CA MET A 141 -7.25 8.33 13.14
C MET A 141 -8.23 7.78 12.09
N TYR A 142 -9.50 7.66 12.43
CA TYR A 142 -10.55 7.15 11.54
C TYR A 142 -11.56 8.23 11.18
N LEU A 143 -11.94 8.29 9.93
CA LEU A 143 -13.00 9.17 9.45
C LEU A 143 -14.36 8.75 10.01
N SER A 144 -15.03 9.65 10.72
CA SER A 144 -16.42 9.47 11.11
C SER A 144 -17.37 9.96 10.00
N ARG A 145 -18.63 9.55 10.06
CA ARG A 145 -19.67 9.98 9.12
C ARG A 145 -19.90 11.49 9.10
N THR A 146 -19.53 12.21 10.17
CA THR A 146 -19.65 13.68 10.27
C THR A 146 -18.51 14.42 9.56
N GLY A 147 -17.43 13.73 9.19
CA GLY A 147 -16.20 14.30 8.65
C GLY A 147 -15.09 14.45 9.69
N GLU A 148 -15.42 14.38 10.98
CA GLU A 148 -14.44 14.45 12.06
C GLU A 148 -13.60 13.18 12.13
N LEU A 149 -12.34 13.31 12.55
CA LEU A 149 -11.46 12.17 12.80
C LEU A 149 -11.58 11.72 14.27
N VAL A 150 -11.69 10.40 14.45
CA VAL A 150 -11.81 9.75 15.76
C VAL A 150 -10.69 8.72 15.96
N ASN A 151 -10.29 8.48 17.20
CA ASN A 151 -9.16 7.61 17.53
C ASN A 151 -9.49 6.10 17.56
N GLN A 152 -10.76 5.73 17.49
CA GLN A 152 -11.20 4.34 17.55
C GLN A 152 -12.33 4.08 16.57
N LEU A 153 -12.33 2.88 15.98
CA LEU A 153 -13.45 2.41 15.17
C LEU A 153 -14.71 2.26 16.03
N ASN A 154 -15.80 2.79 15.51
CA ASN A 154 -17.12 2.69 16.09
C ASN A 154 -18.18 2.64 14.96
N LYS A 155 -19.46 2.56 15.31
CA LYS A 155 -20.56 2.48 14.33
C LYS A 155 -20.62 3.68 13.37
N ASP A 156 -20.10 4.84 13.78
CA ASP A 156 -20.13 6.07 12.97
C ASP A 156 -18.89 6.23 12.07
N SER A 157 -17.86 5.37 12.25
CA SER A 157 -16.65 5.33 11.42
C SER A 157 -16.49 4.04 10.60
N LEU A 158 -17.53 3.17 10.60
CA LEU A 158 -17.57 1.95 9.82
C LEU A 158 -18.54 2.07 8.64
N TYR A 159 -18.05 1.79 7.44
CA TYR A 159 -18.76 1.93 6.18
C TYR A 159 -18.92 0.58 5.48
N THR A 160 -20.09 0.36 4.89
CA THR A 160 -20.29 -0.72 3.90
C THR A 160 -19.76 -0.26 2.56
N LEU A 161 -18.95 -1.09 1.93
CA LEU A 161 -18.41 -0.82 0.60
C LEU A 161 -19.37 -1.36 -0.46
N GLU A 162 -19.75 -0.52 -1.41
CA GLU A 162 -20.58 -0.88 -2.56
C GLU A 162 -19.80 -0.61 -3.86
N LEU A 163 -19.77 -1.58 -4.78
CA LEU A 163 -19.14 -1.41 -6.09
C LEU A 163 -20.13 -0.87 -7.11
N LYS A 164 -19.70 0.11 -7.87
CA LYS A 164 -20.43 0.66 -9.01
C LYS A 164 -19.77 0.19 -10.30
N SER A 165 -20.53 -0.45 -11.17
CA SER A 165 -20.08 -0.88 -12.51
C SER A 165 -20.51 0.12 -13.59
N GLY A 166 -19.93 -0.01 -14.80
CA GLY A 166 -20.27 0.79 -15.98
C GLY A 166 -19.28 1.90 -16.28
N GLN A 167 -19.74 2.95 -16.96
CA GLN A 167 -18.89 4.06 -17.43
C GLN A 167 -18.18 4.82 -16.28
N HIS A 168 -18.74 4.78 -15.08
CA HIS A 168 -18.20 5.38 -13.88
C HIS A 168 -17.94 4.28 -12.82
N ALA A 169 -17.16 3.27 -13.21
CA ALA A 169 -16.80 2.20 -12.31
C ALA A 169 -15.94 2.70 -11.14
N GLY A 170 -16.25 2.24 -9.94
CA GLY A 170 -15.55 2.60 -8.72
C GLY A 170 -16.27 2.06 -7.50
N MET A 171 -15.93 2.58 -6.34
CA MET A 171 -16.55 2.18 -5.08
C MET A 171 -17.23 3.37 -4.40
N ALA A 172 -18.23 3.07 -3.61
CA ALA A 172 -18.90 4.00 -2.71
C ALA A 172 -18.89 3.43 -1.29
N LEU A 173 -18.80 4.31 -0.32
CA LEU A 173 -18.75 3.97 1.10
C LEU A 173 -20.04 4.49 1.78
N LYS A 174 -20.83 3.57 2.34
CA LYS A 174 -22.13 3.84 2.95
C LYS A 174 -22.08 3.68 4.45
N ASP A 175 -22.50 4.69 5.18
CA ASP A 175 -22.56 4.67 6.64
C ASP A 175 -23.73 3.85 7.20
N ALA A 176 -23.78 3.72 8.52
CA ALA A 176 -24.83 2.98 9.24
C ALA A 176 -26.23 3.61 9.07
N ASN A 177 -26.34 4.88 8.69
CA ASN A 177 -27.60 5.60 8.46
C ASN A 177 -28.04 5.55 6.99
N GLY A 178 -27.32 4.79 6.15
CA GLY A 178 -27.64 4.66 4.72
C GLY A 178 -27.19 5.86 3.87
N LYS A 179 -26.33 6.73 4.39
CA LYS A 179 -25.76 7.84 3.65
C LYS A 179 -24.37 7.48 3.10
N TYR A 180 -24.02 8.04 1.94
CA TYR A 180 -22.76 7.81 1.28
C TYR A 180 -21.75 8.91 1.60
N LEU A 181 -20.50 8.52 1.76
CA LEU A 181 -19.37 9.45 1.82
C LEU A 181 -19.31 10.27 0.54
N THR A 182 -19.23 11.58 0.72
CA THR A 182 -19.24 12.58 -0.36
C THR A 182 -18.11 13.57 -0.11
N ALA A 183 -17.39 13.97 -1.15
CA ALA A 183 -16.43 15.07 -1.10
C ALA A 183 -17.16 16.40 -1.23
N VAL A 184 -17.28 17.17 -0.15
CA VAL A 184 -18.18 18.36 -0.05
C VAL A 184 -17.40 19.65 -0.06
N GLY A 185 -17.98 20.72 -0.61
CA GLY A 185 -17.40 22.05 -0.58
C GLY A 185 -16.19 22.24 -1.52
N LYS A 186 -15.44 23.32 -1.35
CA LYS A 186 -14.30 23.69 -2.19
C LYS A 186 -13.12 22.72 -2.01
N THR A 187 -12.78 22.41 -0.79
CA THR A 187 -11.69 21.51 -0.38
C THR A 187 -12.05 20.05 -0.54
N GLY A 188 -13.34 19.72 -0.73
CA GLY A 188 -13.77 18.34 -0.83
C GLY A 188 -13.73 17.59 0.51
N THR A 189 -14.06 18.25 1.61
CA THR A 189 -14.15 17.60 2.93
C THR A 189 -15.02 16.33 2.85
N MET A 190 -14.49 15.22 3.30
CA MET A 190 -15.16 13.93 3.27
C MET A 190 -16.15 13.78 4.42
N GLN A 191 -17.44 13.64 4.12
CA GLN A 191 -18.50 13.37 5.10
C GLN A 191 -19.66 12.59 4.49
N SER A 192 -20.43 11.87 5.30
CA SER A 192 -21.64 11.17 4.84
C SER A 192 -22.77 12.15 4.63
N ARG A 193 -23.24 12.29 3.38
CA ARG A 193 -24.28 13.27 3.04
C ARG A 193 -25.34 12.73 2.08
N ALA A 194 -24.94 12.11 1.00
CA ALA A 194 -25.83 11.70 -0.09
C ALA A 194 -26.70 10.50 0.28
N SER A 195 -27.95 10.48 -0.20
CA SER A 195 -28.86 9.34 -0.01
C SER A 195 -28.78 8.32 -1.15
N SER A 196 -28.06 8.65 -2.23
CA SER A 196 -27.85 7.80 -3.40
C SER A 196 -26.48 8.04 -3.98
N ILE A 197 -25.98 7.07 -4.75
CA ILE A 197 -24.66 7.16 -5.39
C ILE A 197 -24.78 8.04 -6.65
N GLY A 198 -24.20 9.22 -6.61
CA GLY A 198 -23.94 10.09 -7.75
C GLY A 198 -22.47 10.03 -8.17
N LYS A 199 -21.96 11.09 -8.79
CA LYS A 199 -20.56 11.19 -9.20
C LYS A 199 -19.60 11.52 -8.04
N ASP A 200 -20.09 12.30 -7.06
CA ASP A 200 -19.28 12.78 -5.92
C ASP A 200 -19.10 11.71 -4.83
N GLU A 201 -19.85 10.61 -4.90
CA GLU A 201 -19.79 9.48 -3.99
C GLU A 201 -18.92 8.32 -4.50
N ILE A 202 -18.39 8.45 -5.72
CA ILE A 202 -17.57 7.39 -6.34
C ILE A 202 -16.09 7.72 -6.19
N PHE A 203 -15.36 6.75 -5.64
CA PHE A 203 -13.93 6.79 -5.47
C PHE A 203 -13.26 5.61 -6.17
N THR A 204 -12.01 5.79 -6.56
CA THR A 204 -11.11 4.74 -7.06
C THR A 204 -9.97 4.55 -6.08
N LEU A 205 -9.48 3.33 -5.98
CA LEU A 205 -8.28 2.98 -5.21
C LEU A 205 -7.11 2.88 -6.20
N GLU A 206 -6.05 3.59 -5.90
CA GLU A 206 -4.81 3.53 -6.65
C GLU A 206 -3.69 3.04 -5.74
N ASP A 207 -2.74 2.27 -6.29
CA ASP A 207 -1.60 1.78 -5.53
C ASP A 207 -0.78 2.96 -5.01
N SER A 208 -0.41 2.93 -3.74
CA SER A 208 0.47 3.92 -3.16
C SER A 208 1.93 3.49 -3.38
N HIS A 209 2.66 4.28 -4.16
CA HIS A 209 4.09 4.07 -4.39
C HIS A 209 4.94 4.56 -3.21
N PRO A 210 6.11 3.95 -2.96
CA PRO A 210 7.02 4.45 -1.93
C PRO A 210 7.54 5.83 -2.29
N GLN A 211 7.51 6.74 -1.32
CA GLN A 211 8.10 8.07 -1.42
C GLN A 211 9.24 8.20 -0.42
N VAL A 212 10.34 8.75 -0.89
CA VAL A 212 11.61 8.76 -0.19
C VAL A 212 12.27 10.13 -0.25
N TYR A 213 13.15 10.39 0.69
CA TYR A 213 14.21 11.37 0.51
C TYR A 213 15.58 10.70 0.55
N LEU A 214 16.54 11.32 -0.07
CA LEU A 214 17.93 10.88 -0.10
C LEU A 214 18.81 11.88 0.64
N THR A 215 19.68 11.37 1.53
CA THR A 215 20.74 12.17 2.18
C THR A 215 22.08 11.76 1.60
N ALA A 216 22.84 12.72 1.08
CA ALA A 216 24.17 12.48 0.53
C ALA A 216 25.24 12.48 1.62
N HIS A 217 26.47 12.09 1.26
CA HIS A 217 27.64 12.03 2.15
C HIS A 217 27.95 13.34 2.91
N ASN A 218 27.51 14.49 2.38
CA ASN A 218 27.68 15.80 3.01
C ASN A 218 26.62 16.12 4.09
N GLY A 219 25.74 15.14 4.40
CA GLY A 219 24.63 15.28 5.36
C GLY A 219 23.46 16.12 4.85
N LYS A 220 23.47 16.52 3.56
CA LYS A 220 22.40 17.31 2.95
C LYS A 220 21.44 16.43 2.18
N LYS A 221 20.17 16.86 2.16
CA LYS A 221 19.12 16.22 1.38
C LYS A 221 19.23 16.60 -0.10
N VAL A 222 18.97 15.62 -0.94
CA VAL A 222 18.85 15.80 -2.40
C VAL A 222 17.56 16.55 -2.69
N SER A 223 17.64 17.57 -3.55
CA SER A 223 16.56 18.51 -3.81
C SER A 223 16.50 18.95 -5.27
N ILE A 224 15.27 19.34 -5.68
CA ILE A 224 14.98 20.02 -6.94
C ILE A 224 14.73 21.53 -6.77
N LYS A 225 14.99 22.09 -5.60
CA LYS A 225 14.64 23.46 -5.23
C LYS A 225 15.41 24.52 -6.05
N GLN A 226 16.63 24.20 -6.48
CA GLN A 226 17.52 25.14 -7.18
C GLN A 226 17.61 24.84 -8.69
N GLY A 227 16.62 25.25 -9.45
CA GLY A 227 16.67 25.16 -10.91
C GLY A 227 16.38 23.77 -11.48
N VAL A 228 17.01 23.44 -12.60
CA VAL A 228 16.80 22.20 -13.33
C VAL A 228 17.69 21.09 -12.80
N ASP A 229 18.90 21.44 -12.34
CA ASP A 229 19.88 20.49 -11.82
C ASP A 229 19.52 20.05 -10.41
N ILE A 230 19.66 18.77 -10.17
CA ILE A 230 19.42 18.17 -8.86
C ILE A 230 20.69 18.26 -8.02
N SER A 231 20.53 18.65 -6.75
CA SER A 231 21.67 18.86 -5.86
C SER A 231 21.37 18.47 -4.40
N ALA A 232 22.37 17.97 -3.70
CA ALA A 232 22.33 17.66 -2.26
C ALA A 232 22.79 18.90 -1.46
N ASN A 233 21.86 19.83 -1.20
CA ASN A 233 22.16 21.13 -0.59
C ASN A 233 21.13 21.61 0.44
N GLN A 234 20.04 20.86 0.70
CA GLN A 234 19.00 21.22 1.65
C GLN A 234 19.16 20.52 3.01
N THR A 235 18.75 21.19 4.09
CA THR A 235 18.69 20.63 5.45
C THR A 235 17.27 20.23 5.83
N GLU A 236 16.32 21.04 5.41
CA GLU A 236 14.90 20.81 5.69
C GLU A 236 14.31 19.77 4.72
N LEU A 237 13.19 19.21 5.08
CA LEU A 237 12.42 18.27 4.25
C LEU A 237 11.12 18.95 3.85
N GLU A 238 11.02 19.27 2.56
CA GLU A 238 9.83 19.81 1.91
C GLU A 238 9.50 18.92 0.69
N ASP A 239 8.44 19.22 -0.04
CA ASP A 239 8.06 18.47 -1.25
C ASP A 239 9.15 18.40 -2.32
N THR A 240 10.06 19.37 -2.32
CA THR A 240 11.20 19.45 -3.24
C THR A 240 12.31 18.44 -2.95
N GLU A 241 12.34 17.84 -1.78
CA GLU A 241 13.27 16.81 -1.33
C GLU A 241 12.67 15.42 -1.37
N ILE A 242 11.37 15.31 -1.66
CA ILE A 242 10.64 14.04 -1.73
C ILE A 242 10.60 13.54 -3.16
N PHE A 243 10.84 12.25 -3.35
CA PHE A 243 10.80 11.58 -4.64
C PHE A 243 9.97 10.30 -4.55
N GLN A 244 9.03 10.13 -5.47
CA GLN A 244 8.30 8.88 -5.59
C GLN A 244 9.11 7.89 -6.41
N LEU A 245 9.29 6.70 -5.86
CA LEU A 245 9.96 5.60 -6.55
C LEU A 245 8.97 4.80 -7.38
N GLU A 246 9.20 4.75 -8.68
CA GLU A 246 8.45 3.92 -9.61
C GLU A 246 9.34 2.81 -10.13
N TYR A 247 8.91 1.58 -9.92
CA TYR A 247 9.61 0.40 -10.41
C TYR A 247 9.53 0.30 -11.93
N ASP A 248 10.65 0.06 -12.58
CA ASP A 248 10.73 -0.18 -14.02
C ASP A 248 10.88 -1.68 -14.30
N SER A 249 12.01 -2.29 -13.91
CA SER A 249 12.27 -3.73 -14.06
C SER A 249 13.52 -4.15 -13.28
N GLY A 250 13.59 -5.37 -12.79
CA GLY A 250 14.77 -5.90 -12.10
C GLY A 250 15.19 -5.08 -10.88
N THR A 251 16.31 -4.38 -10.95
CA THR A 251 16.82 -3.45 -9.92
C THR A 251 16.58 -1.98 -10.29
N LYS A 252 15.83 -1.72 -11.37
CA LYS A 252 15.70 -0.42 -12.01
C LYS A 252 14.49 0.35 -11.53
N TRP A 253 14.73 1.61 -11.22
CA TRP A 253 13.75 2.53 -10.67
C TRP A 253 13.80 3.88 -11.36
N ARG A 254 12.68 4.60 -11.24
CA ARG A 254 12.53 6.00 -11.66
C ARG A 254 12.21 6.84 -10.44
N PHE A 255 12.74 8.04 -10.40
CA PHE A 255 12.48 9.03 -9.37
C PHE A 255 11.55 10.11 -9.94
N ARG A 256 10.30 10.13 -9.48
CA ARG A 256 9.30 11.14 -9.86
C ARG A 256 9.30 12.25 -8.82
N THR A 257 9.16 13.49 -9.26
CA THR A 257 9.05 14.69 -8.42
C THR A 257 7.60 15.08 -8.17
N ALA A 258 7.34 15.92 -7.17
CA ALA A 258 6.02 16.51 -6.90
C ALA A 258 5.45 17.33 -8.09
N GLN A 259 6.29 17.71 -9.05
CA GLN A 259 5.90 18.45 -10.25
C GLN A 259 5.59 17.55 -11.45
N ASP A 260 5.42 16.23 -11.23
CA ASP A 260 5.17 15.23 -12.28
C ASP A 260 6.28 15.15 -13.33
N LYS A 261 7.51 15.39 -12.90
CA LYS A 261 8.73 15.25 -13.70
C LYS A 261 9.57 14.10 -13.15
N TYR A 262 10.53 13.65 -13.92
CA TYR A 262 11.41 12.55 -13.56
C TYR A 262 12.86 12.97 -13.60
N TRP A 263 13.67 12.33 -12.76
CA TRP A 263 15.12 12.45 -12.89
C TRP A 263 15.57 11.93 -14.25
N SER A 264 16.57 12.58 -14.83
CA SER A 264 17.24 12.10 -16.04
C SER A 264 18.70 12.53 -16.06
N VAL A 265 19.52 11.77 -16.79
CA VAL A 265 20.92 12.11 -17.01
C VAL A 265 21.02 13.01 -18.23
N ALA A 266 21.49 14.22 -18.04
CA ALA A 266 21.74 15.19 -19.11
C ALA A 266 23.01 14.87 -19.93
N ALA A 267 23.21 15.54 -21.06
CA ALA A 267 24.34 15.34 -21.97
C ALA A 267 25.71 15.52 -21.27
N ALA A 268 25.81 16.38 -20.25
CA ALA A 268 27.01 16.59 -19.44
C ALA A 268 27.10 15.66 -18.20
N ASN A 269 26.29 14.59 -18.16
CA ASN A 269 26.17 13.64 -17.06
C ASN A 269 25.63 14.24 -15.75
N GLY A 270 25.14 15.47 -15.73
CA GLY A 270 24.41 16.05 -14.61
C GLY A 270 23.05 15.37 -14.44
N ILE A 271 22.57 15.25 -13.20
CA ILE A 271 21.22 14.76 -12.92
C ILE A 271 20.24 15.93 -12.93
N GLN A 272 19.22 15.86 -13.75
CA GLN A 272 18.20 16.90 -13.94
C GLN A 272 16.79 16.39 -13.69
N ARG A 273 15.86 17.29 -13.32
CA ARG A 273 14.45 16.98 -13.01
C ARG A 273 13.49 17.04 -14.18
N GLU A 274 13.96 17.30 -15.41
CA GLU A 274 13.10 17.57 -16.57
C GLU A 274 12.75 16.31 -17.39
N GLY A 275 13.16 15.13 -16.93
CA GLY A 275 12.86 13.87 -17.59
C GLY A 275 11.36 13.56 -17.63
N SER A 276 10.96 12.69 -18.56
CA SER A 276 9.62 12.10 -18.62
C SER A 276 9.66 10.62 -18.22
N ARG A 277 8.50 10.04 -17.91
CA ARG A 277 8.39 8.60 -17.58
C ARG A 277 8.93 7.69 -18.69
N ARG A 278 8.92 8.15 -19.94
CA ARG A 278 9.39 7.39 -21.11
C ARG A 278 10.87 7.57 -21.39
N ASP A 279 11.53 8.50 -20.69
CA ASP A 279 12.95 8.77 -20.89
C ASP A 279 13.80 7.60 -20.38
N THR A 280 14.58 6.99 -21.26
CA THR A 280 15.50 5.91 -20.90
C THR A 280 16.65 6.41 -20.03
N ALA A 281 17.07 7.66 -20.17
CA ALA A 281 18.10 8.29 -19.31
C ALA A 281 17.60 8.54 -17.87
N GLY A 282 16.31 8.37 -17.59
CA GLY A 282 15.70 8.51 -16.27
C GLY A 282 15.61 7.22 -15.47
N VAL A 283 16.30 6.16 -15.87
CA VAL A 283 16.30 4.86 -15.19
C VAL A 283 17.60 4.68 -14.41
N PHE A 284 17.49 4.29 -13.15
CA PHE A 284 18.63 4.07 -12.27
C PHE A 284 18.53 2.70 -11.61
N ASP A 285 19.63 1.95 -11.58
CA ASP A 285 19.76 0.77 -10.72
C ASP A 285 20.03 1.22 -9.30
N ILE A 286 19.26 0.70 -8.32
CA ILE A 286 19.50 0.91 -6.89
C ILE A 286 20.28 -0.28 -6.36
N GLU A 287 21.52 -0.06 -5.99
CA GLU A 287 22.39 -1.05 -5.35
C GLU A 287 22.43 -0.80 -3.83
N TRP A 288 21.95 -1.76 -3.05
CA TRP A 288 22.00 -1.71 -1.59
C TRP A 288 23.36 -2.17 -1.08
N LEU A 289 23.97 -1.37 -0.21
CA LEU A 289 25.29 -1.63 0.35
C LEU A 289 25.18 -2.24 1.76
N GLU A 290 26.21 -2.92 2.19
CA GLU A 290 26.24 -3.59 3.51
C GLU A 290 26.07 -2.61 4.69
N ASP A 291 26.58 -1.37 4.54
CA ASP A 291 26.45 -0.31 5.54
C ASP A 291 25.06 0.32 5.60
N GLY A 292 24.11 -0.11 4.72
CA GLY A 292 22.74 0.36 4.66
C GLY A 292 22.50 1.58 3.80
N CYS A 293 23.56 2.13 3.21
CA CYS A 293 23.44 3.12 2.16
C CYS A 293 23.02 2.48 0.84
N ILE A 294 22.65 3.30 -0.13
CA ILE A 294 22.45 2.89 -1.51
C ILE A 294 23.44 3.59 -2.43
N ALA A 295 23.72 2.97 -3.57
CA ALA A 295 24.35 3.62 -4.71
C ALA A 295 23.41 3.59 -5.91
N LEU A 296 23.41 4.66 -6.69
CA LEU A 296 22.56 4.82 -7.87
C LEU A 296 23.40 4.69 -9.13
N LYS A 297 23.16 3.67 -9.95
CA LYS A 297 23.87 3.48 -11.20
C LYS A 297 22.99 3.90 -12.37
N ALA A 298 23.44 4.86 -13.13
CA ALA A 298 22.71 5.39 -14.29
C ALA A 298 22.92 4.52 -15.54
N THR A 299 22.12 4.74 -16.58
CA THR A 299 22.17 3.99 -17.85
C THR A 299 23.47 4.16 -18.64
N ASN A 300 24.25 5.22 -18.37
CA ASN A 300 25.59 5.37 -18.91
C ASN A 300 26.65 4.48 -18.24
N GLY A 301 26.23 3.62 -17.28
CA GLY A 301 27.08 2.69 -16.53
C GLY A 301 27.90 3.34 -15.44
N CYS A 302 27.66 4.62 -15.12
CA CYS A 302 28.35 5.33 -14.05
C CYS A 302 27.44 5.48 -12.83
N TYR A 303 28.07 5.55 -11.65
CA TYR A 303 27.37 5.86 -10.42
C TYR A 303 27.16 7.36 -10.25
N VAL A 304 26.02 7.70 -9.68
CA VAL A 304 25.70 9.08 -9.29
C VAL A 304 26.54 9.45 -8.08
N ASN A 305 27.22 10.58 -8.15
CA ASN A 305 27.98 11.16 -7.05
C ASN A 305 27.48 12.56 -6.71
N ALA A 306 27.64 12.96 -5.46
CA ALA A 306 27.41 14.34 -5.04
C ALA A 306 28.77 15.07 -5.03
N ALA A 307 28.89 16.08 -5.88
CA ALA A 307 30.09 16.94 -5.95
C ALA A 307 30.21 17.82 -4.69
N GLN A 308 31.34 18.49 -4.53
CA GLN A 308 31.60 19.36 -3.37
C GLN A 308 30.58 20.50 -3.23
N ASN A 309 30.06 21.01 -4.33
CA ASN A 309 28.98 22.03 -4.35
C ASN A 309 27.57 21.43 -4.19
N GLY A 310 27.46 20.12 -3.99
CA GLY A 310 26.22 19.37 -3.86
C GLY A 310 25.58 18.91 -5.17
N SER A 311 26.00 19.40 -6.34
CA SER A 311 25.42 18.97 -7.62
C SER A 311 25.64 17.48 -7.86
N LEU A 312 24.61 16.81 -8.43
CA LEU A 312 24.66 15.38 -8.72
C LEU A 312 25.10 15.11 -10.16
N TYR A 313 26.06 14.20 -10.32
CA TYR A 313 26.59 13.76 -11.63
C TYR A 313 26.69 12.24 -11.70
N ALA A 314 26.37 11.65 -12.83
CA ALA A 314 26.58 10.23 -13.12
C ALA A 314 27.94 10.03 -13.84
N THR A 315 29.04 10.14 -13.11
CA THR A 315 30.41 10.13 -13.68
C THR A 315 31.35 9.12 -13.03
N SER A 316 31.03 8.59 -11.87
CA SER A 316 31.93 7.68 -11.12
C SER A 316 31.87 6.25 -11.67
N LYS A 317 33.00 5.58 -11.72
CA LYS A 317 33.14 4.17 -12.14
C LYS A 317 33.15 3.20 -10.97
N SER A 318 33.30 3.70 -9.75
CA SER A 318 33.32 2.92 -8.52
C SER A 318 32.51 3.60 -7.43
N ILE A 319 32.12 2.85 -6.42
CA ILE A 319 31.42 3.36 -5.25
C ILE A 319 32.44 3.71 -4.17
N ASP A 320 32.46 4.98 -3.79
CA ASP A 320 33.19 5.50 -2.62
C ASP A 320 32.21 6.36 -1.79
N THR A 321 32.70 7.19 -0.91
CA THR A 321 31.88 8.02 -0.01
C THR A 321 30.89 8.92 -0.76
N LYS A 322 31.30 9.50 -1.90
CA LYS A 322 30.48 10.46 -2.67
C LYS A 322 29.31 9.83 -3.45
N GLU A 323 29.38 8.54 -3.70
CA GLU A 323 28.36 7.74 -4.41
C GLU A 323 27.33 7.11 -3.46
N LYS A 324 27.52 7.27 -2.15
CA LYS A 324 26.63 6.72 -1.13
C LYS A 324 25.56 7.71 -0.74
N PHE A 325 24.31 7.21 -0.72
CA PHE A 325 23.14 7.95 -0.26
C PHE A 325 22.43 7.13 0.81
N GLU A 326 21.94 7.80 1.84
CA GLU A 326 20.95 7.21 2.76
C GLU A 326 19.57 7.42 2.17
N LEU A 327 18.78 6.34 2.04
CA LEU A 327 17.42 6.37 1.55
C LEU A 327 16.44 6.20 2.72
N THR A 328 15.51 7.14 2.87
CA THR A 328 14.49 7.07 3.90
C THR A 328 13.09 7.14 3.28
N ILE A 329 12.24 6.14 3.56
CA ILE A 329 10.83 6.10 3.17
C ILE A 329 10.04 6.99 4.13
N ILE A 330 9.19 7.87 3.60
CA ILE A 330 8.43 8.84 4.41
C ILE A 330 6.92 8.57 4.46
N ASN A 331 6.37 7.98 3.42
CA ASN A 331 4.92 7.86 3.29
C ASN A 331 4.37 6.52 3.83
N ARG A 332 5.04 5.95 4.84
CA ARG A 332 4.61 4.72 5.53
C ARG A 332 4.71 4.84 7.06
N PRO A 333 4.14 5.91 7.67
CA PRO A 333 4.10 5.98 9.14
C PRO A 333 3.25 4.86 9.73
N LEU A 334 2.25 4.39 8.98
CA LEU A 334 1.51 3.16 9.21
C LEU A 334 1.92 2.13 8.17
N LEU A 335 2.02 0.87 8.59
CA LEU A 335 2.52 -0.22 7.78
C LEU A 335 1.60 -1.43 7.90
N VAL A 336 1.09 -1.89 6.77
CA VAL A 336 0.45 -3.20 6.62
C VAL A 336 1.33 -4.05 5.73
N LEU A 337 1.56 -5.29 6.12
CA LEU A 337 2.42 -6.21 5.39
C LEU A 337 1.66 -7.44 4.93
N ARG A 338 1.91 -7.83 3.69
CA ARG A 338 1.37 -9.04 3.08
C ARG A 338 2.48 -9.83 2.40
N CYS A 339 2.40 -11.15 2.46
CA CYS A 339 3.25 -12.05 1.68
C CYS A 339 2.41 -13.08 0.92
N GLU A 340 3.05 -14.04 0.29
CA GLU A 340 2.37 -15.11 -0.46
C GLU A 340 1.46 -16.01 0.40
N HIS A 341 1.67 -16.03 1.74
CA HIS A 341 0.90 -16.84 2.67
C HIS A 341 -0.30 -16.08 3.26
N GLY A 342 -0.31 -14.74 3.22
CA GLY A 342 -1.36 -13.90 3.77
C GLY A 342 -0.82 -12.62 4.38
N PHE A 343 -1.62 -12.01 5.23
CA PHE A 343 -1.25 -10.79 5.95
C PHE A 343 -0.47 -11.09 7.22
N LEU A 344 0.40 -10.14 7.58
CA LEU A 344 1.13 -10.14 8.83
C LEU A 344 0.28 -9.55 9.96
N GLY A 345 0.33 -10.18 11.11
CA GLY A 345 -0.30 -9.68 12.33
C GLY A 345 0.21 -10.41 13.57
N LEU A 346 -0.19 -9.92 14.75
CA LEU A 346 0.19 -10.51 16.02
C LEU A 346 -0.71 -11.72 16.37
N THR A 347 -0.11 -12.73 16.96
CA THR A 347 -0.89 -13.78 17.61
C THR A 347 -1.56 -13.24 18.87
N SER A 348 -2.72 -13.77 19.23
CA SER A 348 -3.43 -13.45 20.47
C SER A 348 -2.77 -14.03 21.73
N SER A 349 -1.67 -14.77 21.60
CA SER A 349 -0.92 -15.35 22.70
C SER A 349 -0.10 -14.29 23.45
N ASN A 350 0.22 -14.54 24.71
CA ASN A 350 1.02 -13.65 25.56
C ASN A 350 2.41 -13.29 24.99
N ASN A 351 2.87 -13.99 23.96
CA ASN A 351 4.19 -13.79 23.35
C ASN A 351 4.18 -12.82 22.16
N ALA A 352 3.01 -12.31 21.73
CA ALA A 352 2.86 -11.36 20.63
C ALA A 352 3.74 -11.68 19.41
N LYS A 353 3.81 -12.99 19.02
CA LYS A 353 4.55 -13.44 17.84
C LYS A 353 3.91 -12.92 16.57
N LEU A 354 4.73 -12.58 15.59
CA LEU A 354 4.26 -12.25 14.25
C LEU A 354 3.87 -13.53 13.50
N GLN A 355 2.69 -13.48 12.88
CA GLN A 355 2.13 -14.55 12.06
C GLN A 355 1.76 -14.02 10.68
N CYS A 356 2.26 -14.65 9.61
CA CYS A 356 2.18 -14.14 8.24
C CYS A 356 1.12 -14.83 7.34
N ASN A 357 0.33 -15.75 7.87
CA ASN A 357 -0.71 -16.46 7.11
C ASN A 357 -2.14 -16.08 7.50
N ARG A 358 -2.32 -14.85 7.98
CA ARG A 358 -3.61 -14.36 8.45
C ARG A 358 -4.48 -13.85 7.29
N ALA A 359 -5.78 -14.08 7.39
CA ALA A 359 -6.77 -13.52 6.47
C ALA A 359 -7.01 -12.01 6.73
N GLY A 360 -6.76 -11.53 7.94
CA GLY A 360 -6.81 -10.12 8.33
C GLY A 360 -5.41 -9.62 8.71
N TYR A 361 -5.24 -8.31 8.71
CA TYR A 361 -3.98 -7.66 9.02
C TYR A 361 -4.06 -6.87 10.32
N ASP A 362 -2.88 -6.64 10.90
CA ASP A 362 -2.68 -5.60 11.89
C ASP A 362 -1.98 -4.40 11.24
N VAL A 363 -2.26 -3.22 11.74
CA VAL A 363 -1.58 -1.99 11.34
C VAL A 363 -0.44 -1.74 12.32
N PHE A 364 0.78 -1.73 11.81
CA PHE A 364 1.99 -1.41 12.56
C PHE A 364 2.32 0.08 12.39
N THR A 365 2.99 0.68 13.37
CA THR A 365 3.61 2.00 13.19
C THR A 365 5.08 1.83 12.84
N MET A 366 5.56 2.67 11.93
CA MET A 366 6.95 2.66 11.47
C MET A 366 7.54 4.05 11.57
N GLU A 367 8.73 4.15 12.15
CA GLU A 367 9.48 5.39 12.25
C GLU A 367 10.96 5.15 11.84
N PRO A 368 11.59 6.10 11.13
CA PRO A 368 13.00 5.99 10.80
C PRO A 368 13.87 5.93 12.06
N SER A 369 14.86 5.06 12.06
CA SER A 369 15.86 5.02 13.13
C SER A 369 16.75 6.28 13.07
N PRO A 370 17.14 6.89 14.20
CA PRO A 370 18.09 8.00 14.23
C PRO A 370 19.47 7.66 13.62
N SER A 371 19.79 6.39 13.48
CA SER A 371 21.03 5.95 12.81
C SER A 371 21.00 6.17 11.29
N GLY A 372 19.80 6.43 10.70
CA GLY A 372 19.60 6.49 9.25
C GLY A 372 19.79 5.13 8.58
N LYS A 373 20.38 5.12 7.38
CA LYS A 373 20.87 3.91 6.68
C LYS A 373 19.76 2.88 6.35
N GLY A 374 18.53 3.35 6.10
CA GLY A 374 17.41 2.48 5.79
C GLY A 374 16.93 1.61 6.95
N ASP A 375 17.29 1.96 8.18
CA ASP A 375 16.88 1.29 9.41
C ASP A 375 15.62 1.97 10.00
N TYR A 376 14.67 1.16 10.46
CA TYR A 376 13.40 1.61 11.01
C TYR A 376 13.08 0.89 12.31
N TYR A 377 12.35 1.57 13.18
CA TYR A 377 11.69 0.98 14.33
C TYR A 377 10.25 0.68 13.97
N ILE A 378 9.82 -0.57 14.22
CA ILE A 378 8.45 -1.01 13.92
C ILE A 378 7.78 -1.40 15.23
N LYS A 379 6.58 -0.84 15.46
CA LYS A 379 5.80 -1.07 16.67
C LYS A 379 4.48 -1.76 16.33
N GLY A 380 4.13 -2.76 17.10
CA GLY A 380 2.87 -3.47 16.98
C GLY A 380 1.67 -2.67 17.51
N PRO A 381 0.43 -3.10 17.20
CA PRO A 381 -0.78 -2.49 17.73
C PRO A 381 -0.89 -2.58 19.25
N ASN A 382 -0.12 -3.45 19.88
CA ASN A 382 0.04 -3.57 21.34
C ASN A 382 0.98 -2.51 21.96
N GLY A 383 1.52 -1.60 21.13
CA GLY A 383 2.43 -0.54 21.56
C GLY A 383 3.87 -0.97 21.83
N GLN A 384 4.22 -2.25 21.58
CA GLN A 384 5.58 -2.78 21.78
C GLN A 384 6.34 -2.84 20.46
N PHE A 385 7.66 -2.63 20.53
CA PHE A 385 8.53 -2.71 19.37
C PHE A 385 8.79 -4.16 18.93
N TRP A 386 9.01 -4.34 17.64
CA TRP A 386 9.49 -5.60 17.11
C TRP A 386 10.90 -5.90 17.62
N CYS A 387 11.14 -7.17 17.89
CA CYS A 387 12.48 -7.71 18.18
C CYS A 387 12.55 -9.18 17.76
N VAL A 388 13.75 -9.72 17.70
CA VAL A 388 13.98 -11.14 17.42
C VAL A 388 14.13 -11.87 18.74
N GLY A 389 13.31 -12.87 18.99
CA GLY A 389 13.37 -13.74 20.17
C GLY A 389 14.54 -14.73 20.11
N GLY A 390 14.84 -15.38 21.20
CA GLY A 390 15.91 -16.39 21.28
C GLY A 390 15.68 -17.61 20.39
N ASP A 391 14.43 -17.89 20.03
CA ASP A 391 14.01 -18.94 19.08
C ASP A 391 13.98 -18.45 17.62
N ARG A 392 14.53 -17.28 17.34
CA ARG A 392 14.54 -16.57 16.06
C ARG A 392 13.18 -16.04 15.60
N SER A 393 12.09 -16.31 16.33
CA SER A 393 10.79 -15.74 15.98
C SER A 393 10.81 -14.21 16.11
N VAL A 394 10.08 -13.52 15.22
CA VAL A 394 9.87 -12.09 15.35
C VAL A 394 8.66 -11.85 16.23
N VAL A 395 8.82 -11.01 17.24
CA VAL A 395 7.81 -10.71 18.25
C VAL A 395 7.69 -9.21 18.46
N ALA A 396 6.50 -8.72 18.82
CA ALA A 396 6.29 -7.33 19.24
C ALA A 396 6.20 -7.28 20.78
N SER A 397 7.34 -7.40 21.45
CA SER A 397 7.41 -7.49 22.92
C SER A 397 8.51 -6.63 23.55
N SER A 398 9.26 -5.87 22.76
CA SER A 398 10.33 -5.02 23.29
C SER A 398 9.80 -3.65 23.71
N ALA A 399 10.16 -3.20 24.91
CA ALA A 399 9.95 -1.83 25.37
C ALA A 399 10.95 -0.84 24.72
N GLN A 400 12.08 -1.35 24.23
CA GLN A 400 13.14 -0.57 23.59
C GLN A 400 13.11 -0.81 22.09
N PRO A 401 13.27 0.24 21.27
CA PRO A 401 13.31 0.11 19.82
C PRO A 401 14.49 -0.75 19.36
N LYS A 402 14.23 -1.64 18.39
CA LYS A 402 15.22 -2.45 17.69
C LYS A 402 15.13 -2.14 16.20
N PRO A 403 16.28 -1.90 15.53
CA PRO A 403 16.27 -1.54 14.12
C PRO A 403 16.00 -2.76 13.24
N PHE A 404 15.16 -2.53 12.22
CA PHE A 404 14.97 -3.44 11.09
C PHE A 404 15.26 -2.66 9.81
N ARG A 405 16.08 -3.22 8.93
CA ARG A 405 16.42 -2.61 7.65
C ARG A 405 15.43 -3.04 6.59
N LEU A 406 14.88 -2.05 5.87
CA LEU A 406 13.95 -2.28 4.76
C LEU A 406 14.70 -2.12 3.43
N ILE A 407 14.80 -3.20 2.66
CA ILE A 407 15.49 -3.23 1.37
C ILE A 407 14.45 -3.35 0.27
N LEU A 408 14.20 -2.28 -0.48
CA LEU A 408 13.23 -2.25 -1.56
C LEU A 408 13.59 -3.26 -2.66
N LYS A 409 12.61 -4.06 -3.06
CA LYS A 409 12.71 -5.14 -4.06
C LYS A 409 11.51 -5.08 -5.00
N GLY A 410 11.57 -4.26 -5.99
CA GLY A 410 10.51 -4.17 -7.01
C GLY A 410 9.11 -3.88 -6.44
N GLN A 411 8.32 -3.24 -7.20
CA GLN A 411 6.87 -2.99 -7.13
C GLN A 411 6.22 -3.10 -5.72
N SER A 412 6.48 -2.08 -4.85
CA SER A 412 5.92 -1.98 -3.48
C SER A 412 6.21 -3.21 -2.60
N ARG A 413 7.42 -3.77 -2.72
CA ARG A 413 7.89 -4.88 -1.91
C ARG A 413 9.25 -4.60 -1.32
N PHE A 414 9.49 -5.10 -0.12
CA PHE A 414 10.81 -5.10 0.47
C PHE A 414 11.14 -6.43 1.17
N ALA A 415 12.44 -6.72 1.25
CA ALA A 415 12.99 -7.67 2.19
C ALA A 415 13.29 -6.95 3.51
N ILE A 416 13.07 -7.61 4.63
CA ILE A 416 13.33 -7.05 5.97
C ILE A 416 14.52 -7.78 6.58
N ARG A 417 15.54 -7.03 6.98
CA ARG A 417 16.75 -7.55 7.66
C ARG A 417 16.71 -7.13 9.12
N ALA A 418 16.86 -8.10 10.02
CA ALA A 418 16.98 -7.84 11.45
C ALA A 418 18.40 -7.35 11.83
N ASP A 419 18.55 -6.84 13.04
CA ASP A 419 19.83 -6.40 13.62
C ASP A 419 20.88 -7.51 13.71
N SER A 420 20.45 -8.78 13.76
CA SER A 420 21.32 -9.96 13.66
C SER A 420 22.00 -10.14 12.30
N GLY A 421 21.58 -9.38 11.28
CA GLY A 421 22.02 -9.53 9.90
C GLY A 421 21.19 -10.54 9.09
N GLN A 422 20.34 -11.33 9.73
CA GLN A 422 19.47 -12.29 9.06
C GLN A 422 18.18 -11.63 8.54
N PHE A 423 17.66 -12.15 7.41
CA PHE A 423 16.42 -11.68 6.83
C PHE A 423 15.20 -12.45 7.35
N LEU A 424 14.07 -11.78 7.34
CA LEU A 424 12.80 -12.35 7.75
C LEU A 424 12.28 -13.32 6.68
N LYS A 425 11.88 -14.50 7.17
CA LYS A 425 11.20 -15.54 6.39
C LYS A 425 9.82 -15.79 6.98
N GLY A 426 8.79 -15.66 6.16
CA GLY A 426 7.43 -16.14 6.46
C GLY A 426 7.25 -17.57 5.94
N GLU A 427 6.65 -18.40 6.75
CA GLU A 427 6.38 -19.80 6.43
C GLU A 427 4.88 -20.06 6.23
N GLN A 428 4.52 -21.11 5.50
CA GLN A 428 3.13 -21.46 5.24
C GLN A 428 2.32 -21.73 6.53
N ASN A 429 2.97 -22.23 7.58
CA ASN A 429 2.38 -22.43 8.90
C ASN A 429 2.16 -21.12 9.69
N GLY A 430 2.56 -19.99 9.10
CA GLY A 430 2.42 -18.66 9.66
C GLY A 430 3.63 -18.15 10.44
N LEU A 431 4.61 -18.98 10.74
CA LEU A 431 5.81 -18.54 11.48
C LEU A 431 6.54 -17.43 10.71
N THR A 432 6.98 -16.42 11.44
CA THR A 432 7.84 -15.34 10.91
C THR A 432 9.12 -15.31 11.73
N GLU A 433 10.25 -15.63 11.09
CA GLU A 433 11.54 -15.82 11.75
C GLU A 433 12.66 -15.06 11.01
N ALA A 434 13.64 -14.57 11.76
CA ALA A 434 14.89 -14.01 11.23
C ALA A 434 15.92 -15.15 11.11
N LYS A 435 16.05 -15.75 9.92
CA LYS A 435 16.83 -17.00 9.78
C LYS A 435 17.51 -17.25 8.44
N VAL A 436 17.32 -16.40 7.45
CA VAL A 436 17.77 -16.67 6.08
C VAL A 436 18.65 -15.55 5.54
N ASP A 437 19.36 -15.84 4.47
CA ASP A 437 20.05 -14.86 3.67
C ASP A 437 19.08 -14.12 2.74
N GLU A 438 19.51 -13.00 2.16
CA GLU A 438 18.69 -12.13 1.33
C GLU A 438 17.99 -12.85 0.18
N SER A 439 18.67 -13.79 -0.48
CA SER A 439 18.13 -14.55 -1.63
C SER A 439 16.95 -15.44 -1.29
N ALA A 440 16.82 -15.86 -0.01
CA ALA A 440 15.73 -16.70 0.49
C ALA A 440 14.71 -15.91 1.33
N ALA A 441 14.89 -14.59 1.45
CA ALA A 441 13.99 -13.72 2.22
C ALA A 441 12.57 -13.70 1.65
N THR A 442 11.58 -13.58 2.53
CA THR A 442 10.22 -13.28 2.10
C THR A 442 10.14 -11.83 1.62
N LEU A 443 9.52 -11.63 0.47
CA LEU A 443 9.22 -10.30 -0.03
C LEU A 443 7.86 -9.85 0.52
N TRP A 444 7.91 -8.81 1.32
CA TRP A 444 6.73 -8.22 1.96
C TRP A 444 6.18 -7.10 1.09
N GLU A 445 4.94 -7.23 0.68
CA GLU A 445 4.17 -6.18 0.00
C GLU A 445 3.64 -5.18 1.06
N PHE A 446 3.74 -3.87 0.76
CA PHE A 446 3.43 -2.78 1.68
C PHE A 446 2.70 -1.61 1.01
#